data_a291bd520a63bee7e1298336ccb616ad
#
_entry.id   a291bd520a63bee7e1298336ccb616ad
#
_cell.length_a   1.000
_cell.length_b   1.000
_cell.length_c   1.000
_cell.angle_alpha   90.00
_cell.angle_beta   90.00
_cell.angle_gamma   90.00
#
_symmetry.space_group_name_H-M   'P 1'
#
loop_
_entity.id
_entity.type
_entity.pdbx_description
1 polymer ?
#
loop_
_entity_poly.entity_id
_entity_poly.type
_entity_poly.pdbx_seq_one_letter_code
_entity_poly.pdbx_strand_id
1 'polypeptide(L)'
;MFAPIMDEMSKEAQVEIDRFDAVFSADHNAIGRILRVHLVIEQYMNEHIKAEYKIDNLEELRLTFGQKTKFLKDGLSAAAFVRPAIQNVNSVRNKFSHTLTPKIEWGAINNVTDVMKVARKGLVYSEPIDAIEAFAPVACAFLINAPSSRRAQFEQLLQSGKMKFSANTFF
;
A
#
# COMPACT_ATOMS: atom_id res chain seq x y z
N MET A 1 10.85 21.73 -52.26
CA MET A 1 11.60 20.59 -51.73
C MET A 1 11.60 20.56 -50.17
N PHE A 2 10.69 21.28 -49.50
CA PHE A 2 10.61 21.34 -48.00
C PHE A 2 9.36 20.71 -47.40
N ALA A 3 8.35 20.36 -48.20
CA ALA A 3 7.08 19.78 -47.70
C ALA A 3 7.21 18.44 -46.96
N PRO A 4 8.05 17.46 -47.38
CA PRO A 4 8.13 16.18 -46.65
C PRO A 4 8.79 16.32 -45.29
N ILE A 5 9.73 17.25 -45.10
CA ILE A 5 10.42 17.45 -43.80
C ILE A 5 9.49 18.09 -42.76
N MET A 6 8.62 19.01 -43.21
CA MET A 6 7.64 19.63 -42.31
C MET A 6 6.55 18.64 -41.89
N ASP A 7 6.16 17.71 -42.74
CA ASP A 7 5.16 16.69 -42.45
C ASP A 7 5.74 15.64 -41.50
N GLU A 8 6.99 15.27 -41.60
CA GLU A 8 7.69 14.37 -40.66
C GLU A 8 7.92 15.02 -39.30
N MET A 9 8.35 16.28 -39.26
CA MET A 9 8.45 17.06 -38.02
C MET A 9 7.07 17.23 -37.31
N SER A 10 5.99 17.40 -38.07
CA SER A 10 4.64 17.50 -37.50
C SER A 10 4.15 16.18 -36.88
N LYS A 11 4.52 15.04 -37.47
CA LYS A 11 4.22 13.71 -36.92
C LYS A 11 4.99 13.43 -35.65
N GLU A 12 6.27 13.74 -35.61
CA GLU A 12 7.07 13.59 -34.38
C GLU A 12 6.55 14.50 -33.25
N ALA A 13 6.21 15.76 -33.57
CA ALA A 13 5.62 16.68 -32.62
C ALA A 13 4.27 16.14 -32.08
N GLN A 14 3.43 15.57 -32.95
CA GLN A 14 2.16 14.99 -32.53
C GLN A 14 2.36 13.78 -31.60
N VAL A 15 3.32 12.91 -31.87
CA VAL A 15 3.67 11.78 -31.00
C VAL A 15 4.10 12.27 -29.60
N GLU A 16 4.89 13.33 -29.52
CA GLU A 16 5.28 13.91 -28.23
C GLU A 16 4.09 14.55 -27.50
N ILE A 17 3.19 15.24 -28.20
CA ILE A 17 1.98 15.80 -27.64
C ILE A 17 1.09 14.68 -27.07
N ASP A 18 0.85 13.62 -27.85
CA ASP A 18 0.05 12.48 -27.43
C ASP A 18 0.66 11.77 -26.20
N ARG A 19 1.99 11.70 -26.15
CA ARG A 19 2.72 11.19 -24.99
C ARG A 19 2.55 12.07 -23.75
N PHE A 20 2.64 13.39 -23.91
CA PHE A 20 2.38 14.35 -22.83
C PHE A 20 0.96 14.21 -22.32
N ASP A 21 -0.03 14.19 -23.21
CA ASP A 21 -1.44 14.06 -22.84
C ASP A 21 -1.70 12.74 -22.12
N ALA A 22 -1.09 11.64 -22.54
CA ALA A 22 -1.18 10.35 -21.85
C ALA A 22 -0.58 10.41 -20.43
N VAL A 23 0.49 11.15 -20.21
CA VAL A 23 1.11 11.33 -18.90
C VAL A 23 0.24 12.20 -17.99
N PHE A 24 -0.31 13.30 -18.50
CA PHE A 24 -1.12 14.24 -17.70
C PHE A 24 -2.55 13.79 -17.52
N SER A 25 -3.06 12.88 -18.36
CA SER A 25 -4.35 12.19 -18.15
C SER A 25 -4.24 10.99 -17.21
N ALA A 26 -3.03 10.63 -16.77
CA ALA A 26 -2.84 9.58 -15.76
C ALA A 26 -3.65 9.91 -14.49
N ASP A 27 -4.24 8.90 -13.89
CA ASP A 27 -5.07 9.07 -12.68
C ASP A 27 -4.21 9.54 -11.49
N HIS A 28 -4.09 10.86 -11.35
CA HIS A 28 -3.42 11.51 -10.22
C HIS A 28 -4.06 11.12 -8.87
N ASN A 29 -5.34 10.74 -8.89
CA ASN A 29 -6.04 10.27 -7.69
C ASN A 29 -5.46 8.94 -7.22
N ALA A 30 -5.17 8.01 -8.13
CA ALA A 30 -4.55 6.72 -7.78
C ALA A 30 -3.18 6.91 -7.12
N ILE A 31 -2.36 7.84 -7.63
CA ILE A 31 -1.06 8.17 -7.03
C ILE A 31 -1.24 8.69 -5.60
N GLY A 32 -2.15 9.63 -5.39
CA GLY A 32 -2.44 10.20 -4.07
C GLY A 32 -2.96 9.16 -3.08
N ARG A 33 -3.85 8.27 -3.54
CA ARG A 33 -4.41 7.17 -2.74
C ARG A 33 -3.31 6.21 -2.27
N ILE A 34 -2.44 5.75 -3.17
CA ILE A 34 -1.31 4.86 -2.86
C ILE A 34 -0.33 5.51 -1.89
N LEU A 35 0.04 6.78 -2.11
CA LEU A 35 0.96 7.49 -1.22
C LEU A 35 0.37 7.63 0.18
N ARG A 36 -0.92 7.95 0.30
CA ARG A 36 -1.60 8.05 1.60
C ARG A 36 -1.57 6.72 2.35
N VAL A 37 -1.94 5.63 1.69
CA VAL A 37 -1.90 4.28 2.28
C VAL A 37 -0.48 3.93 2.74
N HIS A 38 0.53 4.19 1.89
CA HIS A 38 1.92 3.92 2.21
C HIS A 38 2.38 4.70 3.45
N LEU A 39 2.10 6.01 3.52
CA LEU A 39 2.48 6.87 4.63
C LEU A 39 1.80 6.46 5.94
N VAL A 40 0.51 6.16 5.89
CA VAL A 40 -0.23 5.72 7.09
C VAL A 40 0.33 4.40 7.61
N ILE A 41 0.54 3.41 6.76
CA ILE A 41 1.13 2.12 7.16
C ILE A 41 2.55 2.34 7.72
N GLU A 42 3.36 3.20 7.10
CA GLU A 42 4.71 3.50 7.55
C GLU A 42 4.72 4.11 8.96
N GLN A 43 3.80 5.03 9.25
CA GLN A 43 3.67 5.61 10.57
C GLN A 43 3.37 4.54 11.63
N TYR A 44 2.38 3.70 11.41
CA TYR A 44 2.04 2.61 12.33
C TYR A 44 3.15 1.57 12.46
N MET A 45 3.87 1.30 11.38
CA MET A 45 5.04 0.43 11.40
C MET A 45 6.17 1.02 12.24
N ASN A 46 6.40 2.34 12.16
CA ASN A 46 7.37 3.02 13.02
C ASN A 46 7.01 2.88 14.50
N GLU A 47 5.75 3.13 14.86
CA GLU A 47 5.28 2.99 16.25
C GLU A 47 5.41 1.53 16.74
N HIS A 48 5.07 0.57 15.89
CA HIS A 48 5.25 -0.85 16.19
C HIS A 48 6.72 -1.18 16.47
N ILE A 49 7.64 -0.74 15.61
CA ILE A 49 9.08 -1.02 15.74
C ILE A 49 9.63 -0.36 17.01
N LYS A 50 9.30 0.92 17.27
CA LYS A 50 9.72 1.63 18.47
C LYS A 50 9.32 0.89 19.74
N ALA A 51 8.08 0.47 19.82
CA ALA A 51 7.56 -0.21 21.00
C ALA A 51 8.09 -1.63 21.15
N GLU A 52 8.20 -2.41 20.08
CA GLU A 52 8.63 -3.82 20.12
C GLU A 52 10.12 -3.95 20.42
N TYR A 53 10.95 -3.05 19.85
CA TYR A 53 12.40 -3.10 19.98
C TYR A 53 12.97 -2.07 20.96
N LYS A 54 12.09 -1.24 21.57
CA LYS A 54 12.48 -0.18 22.51
C LYS A 54 13.50 0.80 21.90
N ILE A 55 13.22 1.21 20.67
CA ILE A 55 14.04 2.18 19.93
C ILE A 55 13.37 3.55 20.04
N ASP A 56 13.99 4.49 20.76
CA ASP A 56 13.44 5.83 20.94
C ASP A 56 13.58 6.69 19.68
N ASN A 57 14.73 6.61 19.01
CA ASN A 57 15.09 7.48 17.88
C ASN A 57 15.18 6.66 16.57
N LEU A 58 14.06 6.04 16.15
CA LEU A 58 14.04 5.21 14.94
C LEU A 58 14.39 6.01 13.68
N GLU A 59 14.07 7.30 13.66
CA GLU A 59 14.33 8.22 12.55
C GLU A 59 15.82 8.40 12.27
N GLU A 60 16.66 8.34 13.27
CA GLU A 60 18.11 8.44 13.14
C GLU A 60 18.73 7.27 12.37
N LEU A 61 18.07 6.11 12.38
CA LEU A 61 18.50 4.93 11.65
C LEU A 61 18.28 5.05 10.13
N ARG A 62 17.52 6.04 9.68
CA ARG A 62 17.22 6.33 8.25
C ARG A 62 16.79 5.10 7.45
N LEU A 63 16.01 4.23 8.08
CA LEU A 63 15.56 2.99 7.46
C LEU A 63 14.57 3.27 6.33
N THR A 64 14.77 2.61 5.20
CA THR A 64 13.77 2.59 4.12
C THR A 64 12.54 1.79 4.55
N PHE A 65 11.40 2.02 3.91
CA PHE A 65 10.18 1.26 4.15
C PHE A 65 10.42 -0.26 4.06
N GLY A 66 11.12 -0.71 2.99
CA GLY A 66 11.46 -2.12 2.82
C GLY A 66 12.35 -2.69 3.95
N GLN A 67 13.26 -1.88 4.51
CA GLN A 67 14.05 -2.29 5.68
C GLN A 67 13.18 -2.39 6.93
N LYS A 68 12.24 -1.43 7.15
CA LYS A 68 11.30 -1.46 8.26
C LYS A 68 10.43 -2.72 8.25
N THR A 69 10.01 -3.22 7.08
CA THR A 69 9.24 -4.47 7.01
C THR A 69 10.00 -5.68 7.55
N LYS A 70 11.34 -5.67 7.56
CA LYS A 70 12.15 -6.76 8.12
C LYS A 70 12.08 -6.82 9.64
N PHE A 71 11.70 -5.74 10.30
CA PHE A 71 11.48 -5.69 11.75
C PHE A 71 10.12 -6.29 12.14
N LEU A 72 9.19 -6.47 11.21
CA LEU A 72 7.97 -7.20 11.48
C LEU A 72 8.32 -8.69 11.58
N LYS A 73 8.42 -9.18 12.83
CA LYS A 73 8.95 -10.52 13.13
C LYS A 73 8.26 -11.61 12.33
N ASP A 74 9.03 -12.60 11.91
CA ASP A 74 8.49 -13.85 11.38
C ASP A 74 7.84 -14.68 12.51
N GLY A 75 6.88 -15.52 12.13
CA GLY A 75 6.17 -16.39 13.07
C GLY A 75 4.68 -16.05 13.20
N LEU A 76 4.09 -16.46 14.29
CA LEU A 76 2.62 -16.34 14.53
C LEU A 76 2.21 -14.96 15.07
N SER A 77 3.00 -13.90 14.85
CA SER A 77 2.60 -12.56 15.29
C SER A 77 1.62 -11.91 14.32
N ALA A 78 0.76 -11.05 14.86
CA ALA A 78 -0.17 -10.26 14.06
C ALA A 78 0.56 -9.41 12.99
N ALA A 79 1.69 -8.81 13.34
CA ALA A 79 2.52 -8.03 12.42
C ALA A 79 3.12 -8.88 11.29
N ALA A 80 3.55 -10.13 11.59
CA ALA A 80 4.07 -11.06 10.60
C ALA A 80 3.00 -11.44 9.57
N PHE A 81 1.75 -11.58 9.98
CA PHE A 81 0.63 -11.93 9.10
C PHE A 81 0.40 -10.89 8.00
N VAL A 82 0.49 -9.60 8.32
CA VAL A 82 0.27 -8.51 7.35
C VAL A 82 1.53 -8.11 6.59
N ARG A 83 2.72 -8.53 7.02
CA ARG A 83 4.00 -8.17 6.41
C ARG A 83 4.07 -8.38 4.89
N PRO A 84 3.69 -9.55 4.32
CA PRO A 84 3.73 -9.75 2.87
C PRO A 84 2.81 -8.79 2.11
N ALA A 85 1.64 -8.47 2.67
CA ALA A 85 0.71 -7.51 2.08
C ALA A 85 1.26 -6.07 2.14
N ILE A 86 1.90 -5.68 3.25
CA ILE A 86 2.61 -4.39 3.36
C ILE A 86 3.73 -4.29 2.32
N GLN A 87 4.45 -5.38 2.05
CA GLN A 87 5.47 -5.43 1.00
C GLN A 87 4.86 -5.25 -0.41
N ASN A 88 3.66 -5.81 -0.66
CA ASN A 88 2.94 -5.54 -1.92
C ASN A 88 2.62 -4.04 -2.08
N VAL A 89 2.13 -3.37 -1.03
CA VAL A 89 1.87 -1.92 -1.06
C VAL A 89 3.13 -1.14 -1.40
N ASN A 90 4.26 -1.47 -0.79
CA ASN A 90 5.54 -0.83 -1.10
C ASN A 90 5.97 -1.06 -2.56
N SER A 91 5.79 -2.26 -3.09
CA SER A 91 6.12 -2.59 -4.48
C SER A 91 5.25 -1.81 -5.46
N VAL A 92 3.95 -1.70 -5.18
CA VAL A 92 3.03 -0.87 -5.98
C VAL A 92 3.45 0.60 -5.93
N ARG A 93 3.69 1.16 -4.73
CA ARG A 93 4.16 2.55 -4.57
C ARG A 93 5.45 2.80 -5.37
N ASN A 94 6.41 1.89 -5.32
CA ASN A 94 7.65 2.02 -6.07
C ASN A 94 7.42 2.00 -7.59
N LYS A 95 6.51 1.15 -8.09
CA LYS A 95 6.11 1.14 -9.49
C LYS A 95 5.56 2.51 -9.93
N PHE A 96 4.74 3.16 -9.08
CA PHE A 96 4.22 4.51 -9.34
C PHE A 96 5.30 5.60 -9.35
N SER A 97 6.42 5.39 -8.66
CA SER A 97 7.54 6.34 -8.65
C SER A 97 8.44 6.25 -9.89
N HIS A 98 8.37 5.15 -10.63
CA HIS A 98 9.28 4.86 -11.75
C HIS A 98 8.57 4.65 -13.08
N THR A 99 7.24 4.75 -13.12
CA THR A 99 6.44 4.53 -14.32
C THR A 99 5.47 5.71 -14.50
N LEU A 100 5.45 6.31 -15.69
CA LEU A 100 4.60 7.48 -15.97
C LEU A 100 3.10 7.13 -15.95
N THR A 101 2.73 5.94 -16.43
CA THR A 101 1.35 5.46 -16.47
C THR A 101 1.26 4.09 -15.81
N PRO A 102 1.40 4.02 -14.46
CA PRO A 102 1.39 2.74 -13.77
C PRO A 102 -0.02 2.15 -13.71
N LYS A 103 -0.11 0.84 -13.97
CA LYS A 103 -1.32 0.06 -13.72
C LYS A 103 -1.08 -0.90 -12.55
N ILE A 104 -2.10 -1.03 -11.70
CA ILE A 104 -2.08 -1.99 -10.61
C ILE A 104 -2.80 -3.24 -11.09
N GLU A 105 -2.07 -4.33 -11.19
CA GLU A 105 -2.64 -5.64 -11.52
C GLU A 105 -3.00 -6.39 -10.24
N TRP A 106 -4.09 -7.17 -10.26
CA TRP A 106 -4.49 -8.00 -9.12
C TRP A 106 -3.38 -8.92 -8.64
N GLY A 107 -2.57 -9.46 -9.58
CA GLY A 107 -1.41 -10.30 -9.27
C GLY A 107 -0.32 -9.61 -8.45
N ALA A 108 -0.20 -8.28 -8.57
CA ALA A 108 0.79 -7.51 -7.78
C ALA A 108 0.39 -7.33 -6.31
N ILE A 109 -0.87 -7.61 -5.97
CA ILE A 109 -1.44 -7.43 -4.62
C ILE A 109 -2.05 -8.70 -4.03
N ASN A 110 -1.58 -9.88 -4.45
CA ASN A 110 -2.10 -11.17 -3.99
C ASN A 110 -2.16 -11.27 -2.46
N ASN A 111 -1.09 -10.87 -1.76
CA ASN A 111 -1.06 -10.93 -0.31
C ASN A 111 -2.06 -9.96 0.33
N VAL A 112 -2.30 -8.78 -0.28
CA VAL A 112 -3.35 -7.85 0.17
C VAL A 112 -4.72 -8.53 0.07
N THR A 113 -5.02 -9.12 -1.09
CA THR A 113 -6.31 -9.81 -1.28
C THR A 113 -6.49 -10.98 -0.32
N ASP A 114 -5.44 -11.73 -0.02
CA ASP A 114 -5.50 -12.87 0.89
C ASP A 114 -5.75 -12.43 2.34
N VAL A 115 -5.07 -11.37 2.80
CA VAL A 115 -5.37 -10.76 4.11
C VAL A 115 -6.81 -10.26 4.16
N MET A 116 -7.28 -9.59 3.09
CA MET A 116 -8.64 -9.03 3.06
C MET A 116 -9.72 -10.11 3.03
N LYS A 117 -9.49 -11.26 2.38
CA LYS A 117 -10.41 -12.43 2.43
C LYS A 117 -10.61 -12.92 3.87
N VAL A 118 -9.56 -12.89 4.70
CA VAL A 118 -9.62 -13.30 6.10
C VAL A 118 -10.26 -12.22 6.96
N ALA A 119 -9.79 -10.96 6.83
CA ALA A 119 -10.21 -9.85 7.69
C ALA A 119 -11.60 -9.31 7.35
N ARG A 120 -12.02 -9.40 6.10
CA ARG A 120 -13.30 -8.85 5.60
C ARG A 120 -13.98 -9.80 4.63
N LYS A 121 -14.46 -10.93 5.15
CA LYS A 121 -15.17 -11.94 4.33
C LYS A 121 -16.34 -11.34 3.55
N GLY A 122 -16.43 -11.69 2.28
CA GLY A 122 -17.56 -11.33 1.40
C GLY A 122 -17.47 -9.93 0.77
N LEU A 123 -16.44 -9.13 1.06
CA LEU A 123 -16.23 -7.88 0.34
C LEU A 123 -15.54 -8.16 -1.01
N VAL A 124 -16.10 -7.56 -2.06
CA VAL A 124 -15.56 -7.58 -3.41
C VAL A 124 -15.14 -6.16 -3.76
N TYR A 125 -13.98 -6.00 -4.32
CA TYR A 125 -13.43 -4.71 -4.74
C TYR A 125 -13.47 -4.61 -6.26
N SER A 126 -13.89 -3.45 -6.78
CA SER A 126 -13.99 -3.20 -8.21
C SER A 126 -12.59 -3.05 -8.83
N GLU A 127 -11.69 -2.41 -8.11
CA GLU A 127 -10.33 -2.12 -8.57
C GLU A 127 -9.29 -2.52 -7.52
N PRO A 128 -8.06 -2.88 -7.94
CA PRO A 128 -6.99 -3.23 -7.02
C PRO A 128 -6.67 -2.14 -6.00
N ILE A 129 -6.80 -0.87 -6.39
CA ILE A 129 -6.55 0.27 -5.51
C ILE A 129 -7.55 0.35 -4.35
N ASP A 130 -8.80 -0.03 -4.58
CA ASP A 130 -9.83 -0.06 -3.53
C ASP A 130 -9.50 -1.12 -2.47
N ALA A 131 -8.98 -2.26 -2.91
CA ALA A 131 -8.51 -3.31 -1.99
C ALA A 131 -7.30 -2.83 -1.16
N ILE A 132 -6.38 -2.08 -1.76
CA ILE A 132 -5.22 -1.51 -1.07
C ILE A 132 -5.67 -0.46 -0.03
N GLU A 133 -6.59 0.43 -0.37
CA GLU A 133 -7.13 1.40 0.61
C GLU A 133 -7.86 0.71 1.75
N ALA A 134 -8.70 -0.27 1.44
CA ALA A 134 -9.41 -1.04 2.46
C ALA A 134 -8.46 -1.87 3.34
N PHE A 135 -7.28 -2.22 2.85
CA PHE A 135 -6.24 -2.93 3.60
C PHE A 135 -5.54 -2.02 4.63
N ALA A 136 -5.40 -0.72 4.37
CA ALA A 136 -4.65 0.18 5.26
C ALA A 136 -5.12 0.12 6.72
N PRO A 137 -6.42 0.29 7.06
CA PRO A 137 -6.88 0.18 8.44
C PRO A 137 -6.68 -1.24 9.03
N VAL A 138 -6.75 -2.28 8.20
CA VAL A 138 -6.47 -3.65 8.64
C VAL A 138 -5.00 -3.79 9.02
N ALA A 139 -4.08 -3.34 8.17
CA ALA A 139 -2.65 -3.36 8.47
C ALA A 139 -2.33 -2.59 9.76
N CYS A 140 -2.87 -1.38 9.91
CA CYS A 140 -2.69 -0.56 11.10
C CYS A 140 -3.17 -1.27 12.37
N ALA A 141 -4.34 -1.92 12.31
CA ALA A 141 -4.88 -2.67 13.44
C ALA A 141 -3.95 -3.84 13.87
N PHE A 142 -3.33 -4.53 12.91
CA PHE A 142 -2.37 -5.59 13.19
C PHE A 142 -1.01 -5.07 13.70
N LEU A 143 -0.66 -3.82 13.40
CA LEU A 143 0.57 -3.17 13.86
C LEU A 143 0.42 -2.50 15.22
N ILE A 144 -0.79 -2.29 15.72
CA ILE A 144 -1.01 -1.69 17.05
C ILE A 144 -0.44 -2.60 18.13
N ASN A 145 0.49 -2.08 18.93
CA ASN A 145 1.03 -2.76 20.11
C ASN A 145 0.01 -2.69 21.26
N ALA A 146 -0.94 -3.61 21.24
CA ALA A 146 -1.82 -3.80 22.36
C ALA A 146 -1.12 -4.62 23.46
N PRO A 147 -1.42 -4.40 24.76
CA PRO A 147 -1.06 -5.33 25.83
C PRO A 147 -1.44 -6.76 25.46
N SER A 148 -0.65 -7.75 25.91
CA SER A 148 -0.82 -9.16 25.52
C SER A 148 -2.26 -9.68 25.67
N SER A 149 -3.00 -9.23 26.69
CA SER A 149 -4.41 -9.55 26.89
C SER A 149 -5.33 -9.02 25.79
N ARG A 150 -5.08 -7.80 25.29
CA ARG A 150 -5.83 -7.22 24.16
C ARG A 150 -5.43 -7.84 22.84
N ARG A 151 -4.16 -8.21 22.69
CA ARG A 151 -3.67 -8.91 21.50
C ARG A 151 -4.35 -10.27 21.35
N ALA A 152 -4.47 -11.04 22.43
CA ALA A 152 -5.18 -12.32 22.44
C ALA A 152 -6.69 -12.16 22.11
N GLN A 153 -7.34 -11.14 22.66
CA GLN A 153 -8.74 -10.82 22.32
C GLN A 153 -8.90 -10.42 20.86
N PHE A 154 -7.97 -9.64 20.33
CA PHE A 154 -7.95 -9.22 18.94
C PHE A 154 -7.77 -10.41 17.99
N GLU A 155 -6.85 -11.32 18.32
CA GLU A 155 -6.62 -12.56 17.56
C GLU A 155 -7.86 -13.48 17.59
N GLN A 156 -8.54 -13.61 18.75
CA GLN A 156 -9.79 -14.35 18.86
C GLN A 156 -10.92 -13.72 18.03
N LEU A 157 -11.03 -12.39 18.02
CA LEU A 157 -12.03 -11.67 17.23
C LEU A 157 -11.78 -11.83 15.72
N LEU A 158 -10.54 -11.82 15.29
CA LEU A 158 -10.16 -12.10 13.90
C LEU A 158 -10.51 -13.54 13.50
N GLN A 159 -10.15 -14.51 14.33
CA GLN A 159 -10.44 -15.92 14.09
C GLN A 159 -11.95 -16.20 14.09
N SER A 160 -12.72 -15.50 14.91
CA SER A 160 -14.19 -15.65 14.98
C SER A 160 -14.93 -14.98 13.82
N GLY A 161 -14.26 -14.21 12.97
CA GLY A 161 -14.87 -13.45 11.87
C GLY A 161 -15.82 -12.33 12.31
N LYS A 162 -15.80 -11.96 13.60
CA LYS A 162 -16.71 -10.97 14.20
C LYS A 162 -16.23 -9.52 14.10
N MET A 163 -15.00 -9.26 13.68
CA MET A 163 -14.51 -7.89 13.51
C MET A 163 -15.07 -7.24 12.25
N LYS A 164 -16.04 -6.36 12.43
CA LYS A 164 -16.49 -5.42 11.41
C LYS A 164 -15.71 -4.12 11.62
N PHE A 165 -14.71 -3.87 10.81
CA PHE A 165 -14.08 -2.55 10.77
C PHE A 165 -15.02 -1.60 10.00
N SER A 166 -15.58 -0.63 10.70
CA SER A 166 -16.25 0.48 10.04
C SER A 166 -15.17 1.40 9.49
N ALA A 167 -15.23 1.72 8.20
CA ALA A 167 -14.34 2.69 7.56
C ALA A 167 -14.41 4.09 8.19
N ASN A 168 -15.41 4.35 9.03
CA ASN A 168 -15.67 5.66 9.65
C ASN A 168 -15.02 5.85 11.04
N THR A 169 -14.23 4.91 11.55
CA THR A 169 -13.72 4.99 12.92
C THR A 169 -12.32 5.61 13.03
N PHE A 170 -11.67 5.97 11.91
CA PHE A 170 -10.29 6.45 11.90
C PHE A 170 -10.07 7.77 11.15
N PHE A 171 -11.13 8.61 11.01
CA PHE A 171 -10.98 9.96 10.49
C PHE A 171 -11.69 10.95 11.40
#